data_c620c2b9e9b2477fc0b45c76527ca403
#
_entry.id   c620c2b9e9b2477fc0b45c76527ca403
#
_cell.length_a   1.000
_cell.length_b   1.000
_cell.length_c   1.000
_cell.angle_alpha   90.00
_cell.angle_beta   90.00
_cell.angle_gamma   90.00
#
_symmetry.space_group_name_H-M   'P 1'
#
loop_
_entity.id
_entity.type
_entity.pdbx_description
1 polymer ?
#
loop_
_entity_poly.entity_id
_entity_poly.type
_entity_poly.pdbx_seq_one_letter_code
_entity_poly.pdbx_strand_id
1 'polypeptide(L)'
;CDFMEGGITPEDAVWAAKRLESAGLDLLDISGGFGGYTNPGHMEPGYFSPLSQAVKQAVNIPVLLTGGVQTGTDAECLLEDGKADLIGVGRALLKNSAWAKEAITAVQTM
;
A
#
# COMPACT_ATOMS: atom_id res chain seq x y z
N CYS A 1 5.71 4.93 7.80
CA CYS A 1 6.23 4.88 9.17
C CYS A 1 7.32 3.83 9.31
N ASP A 2 8.09 3.90 10.39
CA ASP A 2 9.33 3.12 10.52
C ASP A 2 9.17 1.86 11.39
N PHE A 3 8.07 1.74 12.12
CA PHE A 3 7.80 0.62 13.06
C PHE A 3 8.92 0.43 14.07
N MET A 4 9.49 1.55 14.56
CA MET A 4 10.57 1.52 15.54
C MET A 4 10.47 2.74 16.46
N GLU A 5 10.99 2.60 17.68
CA GLU A 5 11.03 3.69 18.64
C GLU A 5 11.84 4.86 18.07
N GLY A 6 11.30 6.06 18.21
CA GLY A 6 11.95 7.27 17.71
C GLY A 6 11.81 7.49 16.20
N GLY A 7 11.20 6.54 15.47
CA GLY A 7 10.98 6.67 14.04
C GLY A 7 9.68 7.42 13.70
N ILE A 8 9.40 7.49 12.40
CA ILE A 8 8.19 8.14 11.88
C ILE A 8 6.96 7.30 12.25
N THR A 9 5.98 7.93 12.91
CA THR A 9 4.73 7.29 13.32
C THR A 9 3.67 7.40 12.21
N PRO A 10 2.57 6.60 12.29
CA PRO A 10 1.43 6.79 11.37
C PRO A 10 0.86 8.21 11.41
N GLU A 11 0.83 8.86 12.56
CA GLU A 11 0.37 10.25 12.70
C GLU A 11 1.28 11.21 11.96
N ASP A 12 2.59 11.01 12.04
CA ASP A 12 3.58 11.79 11.28
C ASP A 12 3.35 11.62 9.77
N ALA A 13 3.08 10.39 9.33
CA ALA A 13 2.83 10.09 7.92
C ALA A 13 1.58 10.80 7.41
N VAL A 14 0.50 10.81 8.19
CA VAL A 14 -0.74 11.52 7.84
C VAL A 14 -0.48 13.02 7.74
N TRP A 15 0.26 13.58 8.68
CA TRP A 15 0.63 14.98 8.66
C TRP A 15 1.42 15.33 7.39
N ALA A 16 2.43 14.52 7.08
CA ALA A 16 3.25 14.71 5.89
C ALA A 16 2.43 14.58 4.61
N ALA A 17 1.52 13.59 4.54
CA ALA A 17 0.67 13.35 3.38
C ALA A 17 -0.21 14.57 3.06
N LYS A 18 -0.81 15.17 4.09
CA LYS A 18 -1.61 16.39 3.92
C LYS A 18 -0.78 17.55 3.38
N ARG A 19 0.45 17.69 3.86
CA ARG A 19 1.37 18.74 3.38
C ARG A 19 1.79 18.50 1.95
N LEU A 20 2.07 17.27 1.58
CA LEU A 20 2.44 16.90 0.21
C LEU A 20 1.27 17.15 -0.75
N GLU A 21 0.06 16.81 -0.36
CA GLU A 21 -1.14 17.09 -1.16
C GLU A 21 -1.28 18.60 -1.37
N SER A 22 -1.17 19.39 -0.31
CA SER A 22 -1.25 20.84 -0.39
C SER A 22 -0.16 21.45 -1.28
N ALA A 23 1.00 20.80 -1.37
CA ALA A 23 2.12 21.24 -2.21
C ALA A 23 1.96 20.84 -3.68
N GLY A 24 0.91 20.07 -4.04
CA GLY A 24 0.61 19.71 -5.42
C GLY A 24 0.94 18.28 -5.82
N LEU A 25 1.16 17.39 -4.84
CA LEU A 25 1.37 15.97 -5.15
C LEU A 25 0.10 15.36 -5.74
N ASP A 26 0.25 14.57 -6.80
CA ASP A 26 -0.88 13.98 -7.53
C ASP A 26 -1.19 12.53 -7.13
N LEU A 27 -0.22 11.81 -6.58
CA LEU A 27 -0.36 10.42 -6.18
C LEU A 27 0.62 10.11 -5.06
N LEU A 28 0.19 9.34 -4.06
CA LEU A 28 1.04 8.99 -2.93
C LEU A 28 1.22 7.47 -2.85
N ASP A 29 2.46 7.00 -2.96
CA ASP A 29 2.82 5.60 -2.84
C ASP A 29 3.26 5.32 -1.40
N ILE A 30 2.60 4.36 -0.76
CA ILE A 30 2.80 4.05 0.66
C ILE A 30 3.61 2.77 0.81
N SER A 31 4.71 2.89 1.55
CA SER A 31 5.46 1.75 2.07
C SER A 31 5.99 2.15 3.44
N GLY A 32 6.64 1.22 4.13
CA GLY A 32 7.17 1.51 5.47
C GLY A 32 8.36 0.65 5.81
N GLY A 33 8.85 0.85 7.05
CA GLY A 33 9.94 0.07 7.58
C GLY A 33 11.32 0.64 7.27
N PHE A 34 11.96 1.24 8.25
CA PHE A 34 13.32 1.77 8.11
C PHE A 34 14.35 0.67 7.81
N GLY A 35 14.19 -0.49 8.45
CA GLY A 35 15.12 -1.60 8.30
C GLY A 35 14.81 -2.56 7.14
N GLY A 36 13.83 -2.22 6.28
CA GLY A 36 13.43 -3.10 5.19
C GLY A 36 12.09 -2.71 4.60
N TYR A 37 11.53 -3.63 3.82
CA TYR A 37 10.28 -3.42 3.09
C TYR A 37 9.12 -4.29 3.64
N THR A 38 9.21 -4.70 4.90
CA THR A 38 8.19 -5.51 5.56
C THR A 38 7.72 -4.82 6.84
N ASN A 39 6.56 -5.24 7.32
CA ASN A 39 6.00 -4.77 8.58
C ASN A 39 6.23 -5.86 9.64
N PRO A 40 7.13 -5.64 10.61
CA PRO A 40 7.41 -6.65 11.64
C PRO A 40 6.15 -7.12 12.36
N GLY A 41 5.96 -8.44 12.46
CA GLY A 41 4.79 -9.03 13.11
C GLY A 41 3.53 -9.07 12.25
N HIS A 42 3.56 -8.53 11.05
CA HIS A 42 2.41 -8.49 10.14
C HIS A 42 2.88 -8.89 8.74
N MET A 43 2.60 -10.13 8.34
CA MET A 43 3.05 -10.68 7.06
C MET A 43 1.91 -10.98 6.10
N GLU A 44 0.68 -10.64 6.46
CA GLU A 44 -0.50 -10.77 5.60
C GLU A 44 -0.39 -9.84 4.38
N PRO A 45 -1.08 -10.16 3.25
CA PRO A 45 -1.09 -9.31 2.07
C PRO A 45 -1.49 -7.87 2.43
N GLY A 46 -0.73 -6.91 1.91
CA GLY A 46 -0.97 -5.50 2.24
C GLY A 46 -0.62 -5.15 3.68
N TYR A 47 0.48 -5.65 4.20
CA TYR A 47 0.85 -5.44 5.61
C TYR A 47 1.12 -3.99 5.98
N PHE A 48 1.20 -3.06 5.02
CA PHE A 48 1.22 -1.62 5.30
C PHE A 48 -0.17 -0.99 5.20
N SER A 49 -1.24 -1.80 5.06
CA SER A 49 -2.59 -1.29 4.89
C SER A 49 -3.12 -0.43 6.04
N PRO A 50 -2.75 -0.66 7.31
CA PRO A 50 -3.17 0.26 8.37
C PRO A 50 -2.67 1.69 8.11
N LEU A 51 -1.46 1.82 7.58
CA LEU A 51 -0.87 3.12 7.23
C LEU A 51 -1.56 3.72 6.00
N SER A 52 -1.73 2.94 4.91
CA SER A 52 -2.35 3.45 3.69
C SER A 52 -3.80 3.85 3.92
N GLN A 53 -4.54 3.10 4.74
CA GLN A 53 -5.91 3.42 5.09
C GLN A 53 -6.01 4.75 5.85
N ALA A 54 -5.14 4.96 6.84
CA ALA A 54 -5.10 6.21 7.59
C ALA A 54 -4.80 7.40 6.69
N VAL A 55 -3.83 7.25 5.79
CA VAL A 55 -3.47 8.29 4.83
C VAL A 55 -4.61 8.55 3.85
N LYS A 56 -5.22 7.49 3.31
CA LYS A 56 -6.35 7.62 2.37
C LYS A 56 -7.52 8.40 2.96
N GLN A 57 -7.80 8.20 4.24
CA GLN A 57 -8.87 8.93 4.92
C GLN A 57 -8.54 10.40 5.13
N ALA A 58 -7.27 10.79 5.04
CA ALA A 58 -6.80 12.13 5.32
C ALA A 58 -6.56 12.99 4.08
N VAL A 59 -6.44 12.36 2.89
CA VAL A 59 -6.13 13.07 1.63
C VAL A 59 -7.17 12.75 0.55
N ASN A 60 -7.22 13.58 -0.49
CA ASN A 60 -8.13 13.42 -1.63
C ASN A 60 -7.44 12.89 -2.88
N ILE A 61 -6.11 12.80 -2.87
CA ILE A 61 -5.34 12.24 -3.99
C ILE A 61 -5.31 10.71 -3.91
N PRO A 62 -5.09 10.01 -5.04
CA PRO A 62 -4.97 8.55 -5.03
C PRO A 62 -3.82 8.07 -4.15
N VAL A 63 -4.07 6.98 -3.44
CA VAL A 63 -3.09 6.32 -2.56
C VAL A 63 -2.79 4.94 -3.10
N LEU A 64 -1.51 4.63 -3.33
CA LEU A 64 -1.02 3.35 -3.80
C LEU A 64 -0.39 2.61 -2.62
N LEU A 65 -0.77 1.35 -2.44
CA LEU A 65 -0.25 0.48 -1.38
C LEU A 65 0.61 -0.62 -1.98
N THR A 66 1.83 -0.77 -1.49
CA THR A 66 2.74 -1.84 -1.86
C THR A 66 3.12 -2.62 -0.61
N GLY A 67 3.19 -3.93 -0.70
CA GLY A 67 3.68 -4.80 0.38
C GLY A 67 2.90 -6.09 0.52
N GLY A 68 3.53 -7.22 0.23
CA GLY A 68 3.00 -8.55 0.49
C GLY A 68 1.87 -9.03 -0.39
N VAL A 69 1.50 -8.31 -1.44
CA VAL A 69 0.44 -8.73 -2.36
C VAL A 69 0.98 -9.82 -3.28
N GLN A 70 0.33 -10.98 -3.27
CA GLN A 70 0.75 -12.15 -4.05
C GLN A 70 -0.27 -12.57 -5.11
N THR A 71 -1.55 -12.25 -4.92
CA THR A 71 -2.63 -12.65 -5.85
C THR A 71 -3.51 -11.47 -6.20
N GLY A 72 -4.23 -11.58 -7.32
CA GLY A 72 -5.21 -10.57 -7.72
C GLY A 72 -6.37 -10.48 -6.74
N THR A 73 -6.76 -11.60 -6.13
CA THR A 73 -7.82 -11.63 -5.11
C THR A 73 -7.42 -10.83 -3.88
N ASP A 74 -6.18 -10.97 -3.41
CA ASP A 74 -5.66 -10.17 -2.30
C ASP A 74 -5.73 -8.68 -2.62
N ALA A 75 -5.29 -8.30 -3.83
CA ALA A 75 -5.33 -6.92 -4.28
C ALA A 75 -6.75 -6.37 -4.30
N GLU A 76 -7.69 -7.12 -4.86
CA GLU A 76 -9.10 -6.71 -4.94
C GLU A 76 -9.71 -6.51 -3.55
N CYS A 77 -9.43 -7.41 -2.61
CA CYS A 77 -9.91 -7.27 -1.24
C CYS A 77 -9.42 -6.00 -0.58
N LEU A 78 -8.16 -5.64 -0.79
CA LEU A 78 -7.60 -4.40 -0.24
C LEU A 78 -8.27 -3.16 -0.81
N LEU A 79 -8.58 -3.17 -2.11
CA LEU A 79 -9.28 -2.07 -2.77
C LEU A 79 -10.73 -1.96 -2.27
N GLU A 80 -11.44 -3.08 -2.18
CA GLU A 80 -12.83 -3.12 -1.71
C GLU A 80 -12.95 -2.68 -0.26
N ASP A 81 -11.97 -3.02 0.57
CA ASP A 81 -11.96 -2.66 1.99
C ASP A 81 -11.56 -1.17 2.22
N GLY A 82 -11.30 -0.43 1.15
CA GLY A 82 -10.97 0.99 1.25
C GLY A 82 -9.57 1.28 1.79
N LYS A 83 -8.65 0.34 1.63
CA LYS A 83 -7.28 0.48 2.16
C LYS A 83 -6.35 1.19 1.20
N ALA A 84 -6.68 1.23 -0.09
CA ALA A 84 -5.91 1.92 -1.11
C ALA A 84 -6.78 2.15 -2.35
N ASP A 85 -6.29 2.98 -3.26
CA ASP A 85 -6.91 3.21 -4.57
C ASP A 85 -6.21 2.40 -5.65
N LEU A 86 -4.92 2.12 -5.46
CA LEU A 86 -4.06 1.38 -6.38
C LEU A 86 -3.18 0.41 -5.58
N ILE A 87 -2.76 -0.66 -6.23
CA ILE A 87 -1.92 -1.68 -5.61
C ILE A 87 -0.59 -1.78 -6.35
N GLY A 88 0.51 -1.69 -5.59
CA GLY A 88 1.86 -1.90 -6.10
C GLY A 88 2.31 -3.34 -5.87
N VAL A 89 2.96 -3.94 -6.87
CA VAL A 89 3.43 -5.32 -6.79
C VAL A 89 4.86 -5.40 -7.30
N GLY A 90 5.72 -6.02 -6.52
CA GLY A 90 7.13 -6.18 -6.88
C GLY A 90 7.54 -7.63 -7.02
N ARG A 91 7.73 -8.32 -5.89
CA ARG A 91 8.28 -9.68 -5.88
C ARG A 91 7.45 -10.71 -6.64
N ALA A 92 6.13 -10.59 -6.62
CA ALA A 92 5.27 -11.50 -7.38
C ALA A 92 5.51 -11.38 -8.89
N LEU A 93 5.70 -10.15 -9.39
CA LEU A 93 6.05 -9.91 -10.79
C LEU A 93 7.44 -10.41 -11.12
N LEU A 94 8.37 -10.29 -10.19
CA LEU A 94 9.73 -10.80 -10.38
C LEU A 94 9.74 -12.32 -10.54
N LYS A 95 8.86 -13.03 -9.83
CA LYS A 95 8.72 -14.49 -9.91
C LYS A 95 7.95 -14.94 -11.16
N ASN A 96 7.02 -14.12 -11.63
CA ASN A 96 6.14 -14.46 -12.77
C ASN A 96 5.80 -13.20 -13.54
N SER A 97 6.40 -13.04 -14.70
CA SER A 97 6.21 -11.85 -15.55
C SER A 97 4.77 -11.72 -16.10
N ALA A 98 3.99 -12.80 -16.09
CA ALA A 98 2.59 -12.78 -16.50
C ALA A 98 1.63 -12.48 -15.33
N TRP A 99 2.15 -12.19 -14.15
CA TRP A 99 1.36 -12.01 -12.92
C TRP A 99 0.21 -11.02 -13.10
N ALA A 100 0.48 -9.86 -13.68
CA ALA A 100 -0.53 -8.82 -13.82
C ALA A 100 -1.71 -9.28 -14.69
N LYS A 101 -1.42 -9.96 -15.80
CA LYS A 101 -2.45 -10.51 -16.69
C LYS A 101 -3.30 -11.54 -15.96
N GLU A 102 -2.66 -12.43 -15.23
CA GLU A 102 -3.34 -13.48 -14.47
C GLU A 102 -4.20 -12.89 -13.34
N ALA A 103 -3.67 -11.90 -12.63
CA ALA A 103 -4.38 -11.22 -11.56
C ALA A 103 -5.63 -10.49 -12.07
N ILE A 104 -5.52 -9.78 -13.17
CA ILE A 104 -6.64 -9.07 -13.79
C ILE A 104 -7.72 -10.07 -14.23
N THR A 105 -7.31 -11.17 -14.86
CA THR A 105 -8.23 -12.22 -15.30
C THR A 105 -8.96 -12.84 -14.11
N ALA A 106 -8.25 -13.12 -13.01
CA ALA A 106 -8.84 -13.70 -11.80
C ALA A 106 -9.89 -12.78 -11.19
N VAL A 107 -9.62 -11.48 -11.13
CA VAL A 107 -10.54 -10.48 -10.57
C VAL A 107 -11.79 -10.35 -11.46
N GLN A 108 -11.64 -10.39 -12.78
CA GLN A 108 -12.76 -10.28 -13.70
C GLN A 108 -13.75 -11.46 -13.60
N THR A 109 -13.31 -12.60 -13.07
CA THR A 109 -14.16 -13.80 -12.90
C THR A 109 -14.75 -13.93 -11.49
N MET A 110 -14.45 -13.00 -10.60
CA MET A 110 -14.98 -13.00 -9.23
C MET A 110 -16.46 -12.66 -9.17
#